data_3c66c7e104a3a84c689ddef28bc101c2
#
_entry.id   3c66c7e104a3a84c689ddef28bc101c2
#
_cell.length_a   1.000
_cell.length_b   1.000
_cell.length_c   1.000
_cell.angle_alpha   90.00
_cell.angle_beta   90.00
_cell.angle_gamma   90.00
#
_symmetry.space_group_name_H-M   'P 1'
#
loop_
_entity.id
_entity.type
_entity.pdbx_description
1 polymer ?
#
loop_
_entity_poly.entity_id
_entity_poly.type
_entity_poly.pdbx_seq_one_letter_code
_entity_poly.pdbx_strand_id
1 'polypeptide(L)'
;PPQVIGDGLRTVAQLIEQINADPLRGDGHATPLTKMRIDEIALARLKIQNHTPETVPAKGERVVLRNNANLSTGGTATDVTDDVHPEVAARAVAAARMVGLDICGVDVVCETMLRPLEDQRGGIVEVNAAPGLRMHISPSYGKGRAVGEAVVDHLFAPGNNGRVPVASVTGTNGKTTTARLIAHLLKAQGLRVGMTNTDGVYVNGRQTDSGDCSGPRSARNVLMHPDVDAAVLETARGGILREGLGFDRCQVAVVTNIGAGDHLGLNFITTVEDLAVLKRVIIQNVATDGYGVLNATDPHCVRMAQVCSGRVIFFAAAGGTPVLGTHRAQGHRSIWVEAGCIVAGEGEVRHTLALGDMPFTQGGRIGFQVDNAMAAVGAAWGMGVPWDAIRQGLASFLSDAGSVPGRFNLMDYQGATVIADYGHNADAMRALVAAVQAMPGARRSVVISGAGDRRDDDIREQTKILGAAFDEVILFEDACQRGRAEGEVVGLLRQGLEGAARTQRIDTIQGEFLAIDTALARLQSGDLCLV
;
A
#
# COMPACT_ATOMS: atom_id res chain seq x y z
N PRO A 1 -33.68 -8.84 -30.47
CA PRO A 1 -32.58 -9.16 -31.38
C PRO A 1 -32.31 -8.03 -32.37
N PRO A 2 -31.10 -7.95 -32.97
CA PRO A 2 -30.80 -7.05 -34.07
C PRO A 2 -31.73 -7.30 -35.27
N GLN A 3 -32.36 -6.27 -35.76
CA GLN A 3 -33.37 -6.35 -36.84
C GLN A 3 -33.48 -5.05 -37.61
N VAL A 4 -33.99 -5.13 -38.81
CA VAL A 4 -34.42 -3.97 -39.59
C VAL A 4 -35.90 -4.06 -39.88
N ILE A 5 -36.56 -2.91 -40.08
CA ILE A 5 -37.95 -2.83 -40.50
C ILE A 5 -37.95 -2.35 -41.94
N GLY A 6 -38.53 -3.12 -42.84
CA GLY A 6 -38.68 -2.76 -44.25
C GLY A 6 -39.48 -1.48 -44.44
N ASP A 7 -39.07 -0.65 -45.36
CA ASP A 7 -39.78 0.55 -45.79
C ASP A 7 -40.38 0.41 -47.20
N GLY A 8 -40.08 -0.72 -47.84
CA GLY A 8 -40.49 -0.99 -49.21
C GLY A 8 -39.67 -0.29 -50.30
N LEU A 9 -38.57 0.38 -49.91
CA LEU A 9 -37.73 1.18 -50.80
C LEU A 9 -36.25 0.84 -50.74
N ARG A 10 -35.73 0.56 -49.53
CA ARG A 10 -34.30 0.31 -49.25
C ARG A 10 -34.02 -1.15 -49.10
N THR A 11 -32.83 -1.55 -49.49
CA THR A 11 -32.30 -2.89 -49.23
C THR A 11 -32.02 -3.11 -47.74
N VAL A 12 -31.93 -4.37 -47.31
CA VAL A 12 -31.51 -4.72 -45.93
C VAL A 12 -30.19 -4.06 -45.56
N ALA A 13 -29.21 -4.07 -46.48
CA ALA A 13 -27.90 -3.41 -46.24
C ALA A 13 -28.06 -1.90 -46.02
N GLN A 14 -28.85 -1.20 -46.86
CA GLN A 14 -29.10 0.23 -46.73
C GLN A 14 -29.85 0.58 -45.43
N LEU A 15 -30.78 -0.26 -45.00
CA LEU A 15 -31.48 -0.09 -43.72
C LEU A 15 -30.53 -0.25 -42.53
N ILE A 16 -29.57 -1.21 -42.59
CA ILE A 16 -28.52 -1.39 -41.58
C ILE A 16 -27.59 -0.16 -41.54
N GLU A 17 -27.15 0.34 -42.70
CA GLU A 17 -26.34 1.56 -42.79
C GLU A 17 -27.03 2.76 -42.16
N GLN A 18 -28.31 2.94 -42.45
CA GLN A 18 -29.12 4.00 -41.88
C GLN A 18 -29.20 3.89 -40.34
N ILE A 19 -29.42 2.69 -39.81
CA ILE A 19 -29.43 2.46 -38.35
C ILE A 19 -28.04 2.69 -37.75
N ASN A 20 -26.97 2.29 -38.44
CA ASN A 20 -25.60 2.48 -38.01
C ASN A 20 -25.12 3.94 -38.11
N ALA A 21 -25.82 4.81 -38.83
CA ALA A 21 -25.54 6.24 -38.87
C ALA A 21 -25.96 6.98 -37.59
N ASP A 22 -26.68 6.33 -36.67
CA ASP A 22 -26.98 6.87 -35.35
C ASP A 22 -25.66 7.16 -34.59
N PRO A 23 -25.40 8.41 -34.15
CA PRO A 23 -24.17 8.78 -33.44
C PRO A 23 -23.99 8.03 -32.11
N LEU A 24 -25.05 7.45 -31.57
CA LEU A 24 -24.99 6.59 -30.41
C LEU A 24 -24.42 5.18 -30.70
N ARG A 25 -24.25 4.82 -32.00
CA ARG A 25 -23.71 3.53 -32.45
C ARG A 25 -22.25 3.64 -32.82
N GLY A 26 -21.45 2.74 -32.30
CA GLY A 26 -20.02 2.65 -32.60
C GLY A 26 -19.51 1.22 -32.61
N ASP A 27 -18.20 1.07 -32.75
CA ASP A 27 -17.53 -0.22 -32.70
C ASP A 27 -17.12 -0.55 -31.25
N GLY A 28 -17.38 -1.79 -30.84
CA GLY A 28 -17.06 -2.27 -29.50
C GLY A 28 -17.92 -1.64 -28.39
N HIS A 29 -17.28 -1.34 -27.24
CA HIS A 29 -17.96 -0.83 -26.04
C HIS A 29 -17.78 0.67 -25.81
N ALA A 30 -17.22 1.40 -26.78
CA ALA A 30 -16.92 2.83 -26.65
C ALA A 30 -18.16 3.73 -26.75
N THR A 31 -19.25 3.22 -27.31
CA THR A 31 -20.53 3.95 -27.51
C THR A 31 -21.69 3.21 -26.88
N PRO A 32 -22.81 3.91 -26.58
CA PRO A 32 -24.01 3.30 -25.99
C PRO A 32 -24.58 2.12 -26.79
N LEU A 33 -24.58 2.17 -28.11
CA LEU A 33 -25.06 1.10 -28.96
C LEU A 33 -23.94 0.60 -29.87
N THR A 34 -24.00 -0.68 -30.24
CA THR A 34 -23.03 -1.29 -31.15
C THR A 34 -23.60 -1.30 -32.57
N LYS A 35 -22.76 -1.07 -33.57
CA LYS A 35 -23.14 -1.19 -34.99
C LYS A 35 -23.56 -2.61 -35.32
N MET A 36 -24.63 -2.74 -36.11
CA MET A 36 -25.03 -4.00 -36.69
C MET A 36 -24.09 -4.35 -37.84
N ARG A 37 -23.70 -5.61 -37.94
CA ARG A 37 -22.79 -6.14 -38.98
C ARG A 37 -23.47 -7.20 -39.80
N ILE A 38 -23.16 -7.24 -41.08
CA ILE A 38 -23.54 -8.31 -41.99
C ILE A 38 -22.37 -9.30 -42.02
N ASP A 39 -22.38 -10.22 -41.11
CA ASP A 39 -21.42 -11.32 -41.02
C ASP A 39 -22.09 -12.65 -41.41
N GLU A 40 -21.32 -13.75 -41.36
CA GLU A 40 -21.81 -15.07 -41.77
C GLU A 40 -23.10 -15.48 -41.02
N ILE A 41 -23.24 -15.11 -39.75
CA ILE A 41 -24.42 -15.43 -38.92
C ILE A 41 -25.63 -14.62 -39.44
N ALA A 42 -25.43 -13.35 -39.72
CA ALA A 42 -26.48 -12.50 -40.27
C ALA A 42 -26.90 -12.97 -41.67
N LEU A 43 -25.93 -13.32 -42.52
CA LEU A 43 -26.21 -13.89 -43.86
C LEU A 43 -27.00 -15.20 -43.79
N ALA A 44 -26.60 -16.12 -42.92
CA ALA A 44 -27.33 -17.36 -42.70
C ALA A 44 -28.78 -17.10 -42.22
N ARG A 45 -28.95 -16.13 -41.32
CA ARG A 45 -30.27 -15.75 -40.80
C ARG A 45 -31.16 -15.10 -41.84
N LEU A 46 -30.59 -14.24 -42.68
CA LEU A 46 -31.30 -13.64 -43.82
C LEU A 46 -31.78 -14.74 -44.79
N LYS A 47 -30.91 -15.68 -45.14
CA LYS A 47 -31.24 -16.80 -46.03
C LYS A 47 -32.42 -17.63 -45.52
N ILE A 48 -32.51 -17.92 -44.22
CA ILE A 48 -33.64 -18.66 -43.61
C ILE A 48 -34.96 -17.86 -43.79
N GLN A 49 -34.92 -16.54 -43.87
CA GLN A 49 -36.07 -15.65 -44.06
C GLN A 49 -36.30 -15.33 -45.54
N ASN A 50 -35.63 -16.00 -46.49
CA ASN A 50 -35.64 -15.74 -47.92
C ASN A 50 -35.19 -14.32 -48.30
N HIS A 51 -34.26 -13.74 -47.55
CA HIS A 51 -33.67 -12.43 -47.80
C HIS A 51 -32.17 -12.57 -48.10
N THR A 52 -31.64 -11.56 -48.77
CA THR A 52 -30.23 -11.26 -48.93
C THR A 52 -29.98 -9.81 -48.49
N PRO A 53 -28.72 -9.35 -48.37
CA PRO A 53 -28.43 -7.96 -48.11
C PRO A 53 -29.04 -6.98 -49.12
N GLU A 54 -29.22 -7.42 -50.37
CA GLU A 54 -29.75 -6.66 -51.49
C GLU A 54 -31.28 -6.72 -51.59
N THR A 55 -31.94 -7.57 -50.84
CA THR A 55 -33.41 -7.68 -50.84
C THR A 55 -34.01 -6.41 -50.25
N VAL A 56 -35.08 -5.90 -50.90
CA VAL A 56 -35.93 -4.81 -50.40
C VAL A 56 -37.10 -5.43 -49.62
N PRO A 57 -37.13 -5.40 -48.29
CA PRO A 57 -38.25 -5.93 -47.53
C PRO A 57 -39.49 -5.09 -47.70
N ALA A 58 -40.65 -5.73 -47.63
CA ALA A 58 -41.94 -5.04 -47.70
C ALA A 58 -42.08 -3.98 -46.59
N LYS A 59 -42.88 -2.95 -46.79
CA LYS A 59 -43.12 -1.92 -45.76
C LYS A 59 -43.71 -2.55 -44.48
N GLY A 60 -43.06 -2.34 -43.37
CA GLY A 60 -43.41 -2.91 -42.05
C GLY A 60 -42.92 -4.33 -41.82
N GLU A 61 -42.29 -4.98 -42.81
CA GLU A 61 -41.72 -6.31 -42.66
C GLU A 61 -40.52 -6.27 -41.71
N ARG A 62 -40.53 -7.19 -40.72
CA ARG A 62 -39.46 -7.33 -39.74
C ARG A 62 -38.45 -8.37 -40.19
N VAL A 63 -37.24 -7.96 -40.48
CA VAL A 63 -36.14 -8.83 -40.89
C VAL A 63 -35.14 -8.95 -39.73
N VAL A 64 -35.03 -10.13 -39.14
CA VAL A 64 -34.15 -10.40 -37.98
C VAL A 64 -32.77 -10.82 -38.47
N LEU A 65 -31.73 -10.16 -37.95
CA LEU A 65 -30.33 -10.43 -38.32
C LEU A 65 -29.67 -11.48 -37.42
N ARG A 66 -30.12 -11.59 -36.19
CA ARG A 66 -29.60 -12.57 -35.18
C ARG A 66 -30.72 -13.00 -34.25
N ASN A 67 -30.57 -14.22 -33.68
CA ASN A 67 -31.53 -14.72 -32.69
C ASN A 67 -31.27 -14.20 -31.27
N ASN A 68 -30.03 -13.84 -30.97
CA ASN A 68 -29.68 -13.30 -29.66
C ASN A 68 -30.08 -11.81 -29.54
N ALA A 69 -30.30 -11.36 -28.34
CA ALA A 69 -30.68 -9.99 -28.03
C ALA A 69 -29.54 -9.12 -27.47
N ASN A 70 -28.31 -9.56 -27.59
CA ASN A 70 -27.15 -8.89 -26.99
C ASN A 70 -26.96 -7.49 -27.59
N LEU A 71 -26.76 -6.49 -26.73
CA LEU A 71 -26.44 -5.12 -27.15
C LEU A 71 -25.15 -5.05 -27.97
N SER A 72 -24.16 -5.89 -27.64
CA SER A 72 -22.87 -6.01 -28.35
C SER A 72 -23.00 -6.47 -29.80
N THR A 73 -24.17 -7.01 -30.20
CA THR A 73 -24.45 -7.45 -31.57
C THR A 73 -25.45 -6.55 -32.27
N GLY A 74 -25.80 -5.39 -31.71
CA GLY A 74 -26.73 -4.41 -32.27
C GLY A 74 -28.18 -4.55 -31.78
N GLY A 75 -28.42 -5.37 -30.75
CA GLY A 75 -29.71 -5.46 -30.08
C GLY A 75 -30.12 -4.18 -29.36
N THR A 76 -31.39 -4.10 -28.94
CA THR A 76 -31.96 -2.98 -28.19
C THR A 76 -32.44 -3.45 -26.81
N ALA A 77 -32.44 -2.56 -25.82
CA ALA A 77 -33.00 -2.79 -24.51
C ALA A 77 -34.22 -1.88 -24.28
N THR A 78 -35.27 -2.43 -23.66
CA THR A 78 -36.44 -1.68 -23.22
C THR A 78 -36.59 -1.83 -21.73
N ASP A 79 -36.73 -0.71 -21.00
CA ASP A 79 -37.01 -0.74 -19.57
C ASP A 79 -38.45 -1.21 -19.32
N VAL A 80 -38.58 -2.27 -18.54
CA VAL A 80 -39.87 -2.85 -18.11
C VAL A 80 -39.90 -3.05 -16.59
N THR A 81 -39.04 -2.36 -15.85
CA THR A 81 -38.85 -2.55 -14.41
C THR A 81 -40.13 -2.42 -13.61
N ASP A 82 -40.94 -1.41 -13.96
CA ASP A 82 -42.21 -1.13 -13.23
C ASP A 82 -43.33 -2.11 -13.60
N ASP A 83 -43.16 -2.89 -14.68
CA ASP A 83 -44.17 -3.82 -15.22
C ASP A 83 -43.86 -5.29 -14.90
N VAL A 84 -42.72 -5.57 -14.26
CA VAL A 84 -42.30 -6.95 -13.95
C VAL A 84 -43.22 -7.60 -12.94
N HIS A 85 -43.76 -8.80 -13.27
CA HIS A 85 -44.61 -9.56 -12.36
C HIS A 85 -43.86 -9.91 -11.08
N PRO A 86 -44.45 -9.76 -9.89
CA PRO A 86 -43.77 -10.01 -8.60
C PRO A 86 -43.13 -11.39 -8.49
N GLU A 87 -43.74 -12.42 -9.06
CA GLU A 87 -43.16 -13.78 -9.03
C GLU A 87 -41.92 -13.90 -9.90
N VAL A 88 -41.85 -13.22 -11.06
CA VAL A 88 -40.63 -13.17 -11.87
C VAL A 88 -39.50 -12.52 -11.09
N ALA A 89 -39.76 -11.40 -10.44
CA ALA A 89 -38.79 -10.72 -9.57
C ALA A 89 -38.34 -11.62 -8.42
N ALA A 90 -39.29 -12.30 -7.75
CA ALA A 90 -38.97 -13.22 -6.66
C ALA A 90 -38.11 -14.42 -7.12
N ARG A 91 -38.36 -14.96 -8.32
CA ARG A 91 -37.52 -16.03 -8.89
C ARG A 91 -36.09 -15.57 -9.18
N ALA A 92 -35.93 -14.36 -9.73
CA ALA A 92 -34.61 -13.79 -9.98
C ALA A 92 -33.83 -13.56 -8.67
N VAL A 93 -34.49 -13.04 -7.62
CA VAL A 93 -33.89 -12.87 -6.29
C VAL A 93 -33.51 -14.23 -5.67
N ALA A 94 -34.40 -15.24 -5.81
CA ALA A 94 -34.10 -16.59 -5.32
C ALA A 94 -32.87 -17.19 -6.02
N ALA A 95 -32.76 -17.04 -7.35
CA ALA A 95 -31.61 -17.51 -8.11
C ALA A 95 -30.30 -16.84 -7.65
N ALA A 96 -30.32 -15.51 -7.46
CA ALA A 96 -29.17 -14.76 -6.93
C ALA A 96 -28.72 -15.30 -5.56
N ARG A 97 -29.66 -15.51 -4.64
CA ARG A 97 -29.40 -16.08 -3.31
C ARG A 97 -28.86 -17.51 -3.34
N MET A 98 -29.39 -18.35 -4.23
CA MET A 98 -28.91 -19.74 -4.37
C MET A 98 -27.46 -19.81 -4.87
N VAL A 99 -27.06 -18.88 -5.72
CA VAL A 99 -25.66 -18.76 -6.20
C VAL A 99 -24.77 -18.07 -5.17
N GLY A 100 -25.35 -17.31 -4.22
CA GLY A 100 -24.62 -16.58 -3.19
C GLY A 100 -24.10 -15.24 -3.67
N LEU A 101 -24.74 -14.61 -4.66
CA LEU A 101 -24.40 -13.28 -5.15
C LEU A 101 -25.37 -12.23 -4.60
N ASP A 102 -24.84 -11.12 -4.13
CA ASP A 102 -25.57 -9.95 -3.67
C ASP A 102 -25.85 -8.95 -4.80
N ILE A 103 -24.96 -8.86 -5.77
CA ILE A 103 -25.07 -8.06 -6.98
C ILE A 103 -24.84 -8.95 -8.19
N CYS A 104 -25.84 -9.10 -9.04
CA CYS A 104 -25.74 -9.96 -10.23
C CYS A 104 -26.75 -9.54 -11.30
N GLY A 105 -26.52 -9.99 -12.53
CA GLY A 105 -27.49 -10.00 -13.60
C GLY A 105 -28.15 -11.38 -13.71
N VAL A 106 -29.46 -11.43 -13.80
CA VAL A 106 -30.22 -12.69 -14.00
C VAL A 106 -30.87 -12.64 -15.38
N ASP A 107 -30.42 -13.50 -16.27
CA ASP A 107 -30.97 -13.62 -17.62
C ASP A 107 -32.19 -14.53 -17.62
N VAL A 108 -33.32 -13.96 -18.00
CA VAL A 108 -34.62 -14.66 -18.03
C VAL A 108 -35.13 -14.70 -19.48
N VAL A 109 -35.56 -15.85 -19.92
CA VAL A 109 -36.24 -16.03 -21.21
C VAL A 109 -37.73 -16.32 -20.96
N CYS A 110 -38.59 -15.50 -21.53
CA CYS A 110 -40.05 -15.59 -21.40
C CYS A 110 -40.75 -14.88 -22.57
N GLU A 111 -42.04 -15.12 -22.74
CA GLU A 111 -42.88 -14.43 -23.73
C GLU A 111 -43.17 -12.99 -23.29
N THR A 112 -43.39 -12.78 -21.98
CA THR A 112 -43.66 -11.47 -21.36
C THR A 112 -43.23 -11.44 -19.91
N MET A 113 -42.82 -10.27 -19.41
CA MET A 113 -42.51 -10.06 -17.99
C MET A 113 -43.76 -9.82 -17.12
N LEU A 114 -44.97 -9.78 -17.72
CA LEU A 114 -46.22 -9.47 -17.03
C LEU A 114 -46.94 -10.71 -16.43
N ARG A 115 -46.42 -11.92 -16.62
CA ARG A 115 -46.97 -13.17 -16.12
C ARG A 115 -45.90 -14.02 -15.46
N PRO A 116 -46.27 -14.93 -14.54
CA PRO A 116 -45.33 -15.92 -13.98
C PRO A 116 -44.61 -16.73 -15.07
N LEU A 117 -43.36 -17.13 -14.81
CA LEU A 117 -42.55 -17.87 -15.78
C LEU A 117 -43.17 -19.26 -16.08
N GLU A 118 -43.77 -19.86 -15.09
CA GLU A 118 -44.42 -21.18 -15.17
C GLU A 118 -45.60 -21.19 -16.14
N ASP A 119 -46.35 -20.08 -16.22
CA ASP A 119 -47.55 -19.95 -17.09
C ASP A 119 -47.23 -19.77 -18.58
N GLN A 120 -45.94 -19.58 -18.91
CA GLN A 120 -45.51 -19.22 -20.28
C GLN A 120 -44.29 -20.00 -20.76
N ARG A 121 -43.91 -21.09 -20.07
CA ARG A 121 -42.70 -21.89 -20.32
C ARG A 121 -41.43 -21.02 -20.30
N GLY A 122 -41.42 -19.97 -19.47
CA GLY A 122 -40.27 -19.15 -19.22
C GLY A 122 -39.29 -19.81 -18.23
N GLY A 123 -38.07 -19.29 -18.20
CA GLY A 123 -37.04 -19.79 -17.26
C GLY A 123 -35.86 -18.84 -17.13
N ILE A 124 -35.10 -19.06 -16.07
CA ILE A 124 -33.80 -18.41 -15.84
C ILE A 124 -32.75 -19.20 -16.63
N VAL A 125 -31.94 -18.50 -17.41
CA VAL A 125 -30.90 -19.09 -18.25
C VAL A 125 -29.55 -19.04 -17.56
N GLU A 126 -29.19 -17.89 -16.96
CA GLU A 126 -27.92 -17.72 -16.26
C GLU A 126 -27.98 -16.62 -15.20
N VAL A 127 -27.00 -16.65 -14.29
CA VAL A 127 -26.76 -15.63 -13.28
C VAL A 127 -25.32 -15.12 -13.44
N ASN A 128 -25.18 -13.84 -13.74
CA ASN A 128 -23.91 -13.20 -14.07
C ASN A 128 -23.35 -12.43 -12.87
N ALA A 129 -22.16 -12.78 -12.38
CA ALA A 129 -21.50 -12.09 -11.25
C ALA A 129 -21.02 -10.67 -11.57
N ALA A 130 -20.82 -10.33 -12.85
CA ALA A 130 -20.40 -9.01 -13.28
C ALA A 130 -21.38 -8.46 -14.34
N PRO A 131 -22.58 -8.02 -13.92
CA PRO A 131 -23.62 -7.60 -14.84
C PRO A 131 -23.26 -6.32 -15.58
N GLY A 132 -23.61 -6.23 -16.86
CA GLY A 132 -23.55 -4.99 -17.62
C GLY A 132 -24.64 -4.04 -17.14
N LEU A 133 -24.26 -2.86 -16.68
CA LEU A 133 -25.23 -1.87 -16.15
C LEU A 133 -25.82 -0.96 -17.23
N ARG A 134 -25.19 -0.89 -18.40
CA ARG A 134 -25.52 0.08 -19.46
C ARG A 134 -26.97 -0.03 -19.95
N MET A 135 -27.49 -1.26 -20.13
CA MET A 135 -28.87 -1.46 -20.60
C MET A 135 -29.92 -0.94 -19.61
N HIS A 136 -29.55 -0.83 -18.34
CA HIS A 136 -30.42 -0.30 -17.29
C HIS A 136 -30.28 1.22 -17.14
N ILE A 137 -29.05 1.76 -17.28
CA ILE A 137 -28.77 3.19 -17.14
C ILE A 137 -29.26 3.96 -18.38
N SER A 138 -29.04 3.39 -19.58
CA SER A 138 -29.38 3.99 -20.87
C SER A 138 -30.03 2.96 -21.78
N PRO A 139 -31.30 2.56 -21.52
CA PRO A 139 -32.03 1.66 -22.40
C PRO A 139 -32.33 2.35 -23.75
N SER A 140 -32.56 1.56 -24.80
CA SER A 140 -32.95 2.08 -26.10
C SER A 140 -34.36 2.68 -26.06
N TYR A 141 -35.23 2.14 -25.21
CA TYR A 141 -36.61 2.59 -25.01
C TYR A 141 -36.96 2.52 -23.53
N GLY A 142 -37.79 3.46 -23.07
CA GLY A 142 -38.21 3.54 -21.68
C GLY A 142 -37.31 4.42 -20.83
N LYS A 143 -37.28 4.19 -19.51
CA LYS A 143 -36.67 5.07 -18.51
C LYS A 143 -35.34 4.50 -18.07
N GLY A 144 -34.30 5.33 -18.04
CA GLY A 144 -33.04 4.99 -17.41
C GLY A 144 -33.19 4.81 -15.89
N ARG A 145 -32.53 3.81 -15.32
CA ARG A 145 -32.57 3.49 -13.89
C ARG A 145 -31.22 3.75 -13.24
N ALA A 146 -31.24 4.33 -12.06
CA ALA A 146 -30.05 4.61 -11.25
C ALA A 146 -29.53 3.36 -10.54
N VAL A 147 -29.28 2.28 -11.30
CA VAL A 147 -28.84 0.98 -10.74
C VAL A 147 -27.47 1.08 -10.05
N GLY A 148 -26.61 2.00 -10.50
CA GLY A 148 -25.31 2.25 -9.85
C GLY A 148 -25.47 2.82 -8.44
N GLU A 149 -26.43 3.70 -8.21
CA GLU A 149 -26.75 4.23 -6.88
C GLU A 149 -27.24 3.11 -5.96
N ALA A 150 -28.16 2.27 -6.41
CA ALA A 150 -28.65 1.12 -5.64
C ALA A 150 -27.54 0.14 -5.28
N VAL A 151 -26.57 -0.11 -6.19
CA VAL A 151 -25.38 -0.93 -5.91
C VAL A 151 -24.51 -0.29 -4.83
N VAL A 152 -24.24 1.00 -4.93
CA VAL A 152 -23.42 1.73 -3.94
C VAL A 152 -24.12 1.76 -2.58
N ASP A 153 -25.41 2.05 -2.54
CA ASP A 153 -26.20 2.07 -1.30
C ASP A 153 -26.28 0.69 -0.61
N HIS A 154 -26.23 -0.38 -1.41
CA HIS A 154 -26.16 -1.74 -0.89
C HIS A 154 -24.78 -2.08 -0.30
N LEU A 155 -23.70 -1.64 -0.97
CA LEU A 155 -22.33 -1.92 -0.53
C LEU A 155 -21.92 -1.07 0.68
N PHE A 156 -22.44 0.14 0.80
CA PHE A 156 -22.03 1.10 1.83
C PHE A 156 -23.25 1.58 2.63
N ALA A 157 -23.25 1.28 3.92
CA ALA A 157 -24.30 1.80 4.80
C ALA A 157 -24.33 3.34 4.82
N PRO A 158 -25.47 3.99 5.11
CA PRO A 158 -25.57 5.44 5.21
C PRO A 158 -24.48 6.03 6.11
N GLY A 159 -23.74 7.00 5.60
CA GLY A 159 -22.61 7.63 6.28
C GLY A 159 -21.28 6.88 6.17
N ASN A 160 -21.24 5.68 5.62
CA ASN A 160 -19.99 4.97 5.28
C ASN A 160 -19.45 5.52 3.94
N ASN A 161 -18.26 6.11 3.98
CA ASN A 161 -17.60 6.65 2.79
C ASN A 161 -16.73 5.63 2.04
N GLY A 162 -16.78 4.35 2.41
CA GLY A 162 -16.01 3.27 1.81
C GLY A 162 -14.51 3.31 2.10
N ARG A 163 -14.06 4.15 3.05
CA ARG A 163 -12.65 4.33 3.36
C ARG A 163 -12.24 3.59 4.62
N VAL A 164 -11.10 2.96 4.57
CA VAL A 164 -10.41 2.50 5.78
C VAL A 164 -9.42 3.57 6.25
N PRO A 165 -9.20 3.73 7.57
CA PRO A 165 -8.16 4.62 8.08
C PRO A 165 -6.78 4.21 7.58
N VAL A 166 -6.00 5.18 7.12
CA VAL A 166 -4.65 4.96 6.56
C VAL A 166 -3.61 5.68 7.41
N ALA A 167 -2.59 4.94 7.86
CA ALA A 167 -1.34 5.50 8.36
C ALA A 167 -0.26 5.31 7.29
N SER A 168 0.33 6.39 6.77
CA SER A 168 1.45 6.35 5.84
C SER A 168 2.75 6.68 6.55
N VAL A 169 3.82 5.91 6.31
CA VAL A 169 5.12 6.08 6.98
C VAL A 169 6.21 6.27 5.94
N THR A 170 6.95 7.37 6.04
CA THR A 170 8.16 7.61 5.25
C THR A 170 9.31 8.10 6.13
N GLY A 171 10.46 8.28 5.56
CA GLY A 171 11.68 8.75 6.20
C GLY A 171 12.92 8.13 5.56
N THR A 172 14.11 8.51 6.00
CA THR A 172 15.35 7.86 5.56
C THR A 172 15.52 6.54 6.31
N ASN A 173 15.48 6.54 7.64
CA ASN A 173 15.62 5.36 8.48
C ASN A 173 14.39 5.15 9.37
N GLY A 174 14.17 3.92 9.85
CA GLY A 174 13.11 3.58 10.81
C GLY A 174 11.74 3.30 10.22
N LYS A 175 11.51 3.47 8.92
CA LYS A 175 10.20 3.27 8.26
C LYS A 175 9.55 1.92 8.56
N THR A 176 10.25 0.84 8.26
CA THR A 176 9.73 -0.54 8.39
C THR A 176 9.38 -0.87 9.83
N THR A 177 10.28 -0.56 10.78
CA THR A 177 10.03 -0.78 12.22
C THR A 177 8.83 0.03 12.70
N THR A 178 8.76 1.31 12.34
CA THR A 178 7.63 2.19 12.71
C THR A 178 6.32 1.68 12.10
N ALA A 179 6.31 1.29 10.82
CA ALA A 179 5.11 0.73 10.18
C ALA A 179 4.64 -0.56 10.85
N ARG A 180 5.55 -1.49 11.16
CA ARG A 180 5.24 -2.73 11.88
C ARG A 180 4.72 -2.46 13.28
N LEU A 181 5.33 -1.51 14.01
CA LEU A 181 4.87 -1.14 15.34
C LEU A 181 3.48 -0.49 15.29
N ILE A 182 3.21 0.43 14.36
CA ILE A 182 1.86 1.00 14.18
C ILE A 182 0.84 -0.11 13.88
N ALA A 183 1.17 -1.02 12.97
CA ALA A 183 0.28 -2.14 12.65
C ALA A 183 0.00 -3.02 13.87
N HIS A 184 1.02 -3.26 14.71
CA HIS A 184 0.88 -4.01 15.94
C HIS A 184 -0.03 -3.29 16.95
N LEU A 185 0.10 -1.96 17.11
CA LEU A 185 -0.75 -1.16 17.99
C LEU A 185 -2.21 -1.15 17.52
N LEU A 186 -2.47 -1.03 16.22
CA LEU A 186 -3.82 -1.12 15.65
C LEU A 186 -4.42 -2.52 15.83
N LYS A 187 -3.61 -3.58 15.68
CA LYS A 187 -4.05 -4.95 15.94
C LYS A 187 -4.40 -5.17 17.42
N ALA A 188 -3.66 -4.55 18.36
CA ALA A 188 -3.97 -4.61 19.79
C ALA A 188 -5.35 -3.99 20.13
N GLN A 189 -5.85 -3.09 19.29
CA GLN A 189 -7.22 -2.56 19.36
C GLN A 189 -8.27 -3.53 18.78
N GLY A 190 -7.86 -4.63 18.16
CA GLY A 190 -8.74 -5.63 17.56
C GLY A 190 -9.05 -5.42 16.08
N LEU A 191 -8.35 -4.50 15.38
CA LEU A 191 -8.53 -4.28 13.95
C LEU A 191 -7.78 -5.33 13.09
N ARG A 192 -8.37 -5.68 11.95
CA ARG A 192 -7.69 -6.44 10.90
C ARG A 192 -6.85 -5.47 10.07
N VAL A 193 -5.54 -5.52 10.29
CA VAL A 193 -4.62 -4.54 9.71
C VAL A 193 -4.03 -5.05 8.41
N GLY A 194 -4.15 -4.26 7.35
CA GLY A 194 -3.36 -4.40 6.13
C GLY A 194 -2.08 -3.57 6.24
N MET A 195 -0.93 -4.14 5.89
CA MET A 195 0.36 -3.45 5.97
C MET A 195 1.20 -3.73 4.73
N THR A 196 1.89 -2.69 4.24
CA THR A 196 2.94 -2.82 3.23
C THR A 196 4.26 -2.29 3.78
N ASN A 197 5.35 -2.96 3.47
CA ASN A 197 6.70 -2.50 3.80
C ASN A 197 7.75 -3.08 2.83
N THR A 198 9.03 -2.81 3.09
CA THR A 198 10.16 -3.30 2.29
C THR A 198 10.26 -4.85 2.24
N ASP A 199 9.67 -5.55 3.21
CA ASP A 199 9.76 -7.02 3.30
C ASP A 199 8.55 -7.72 2.67
N GLY A 200 7.42 -7.02 2.45
CA GLY A 200 6.23 -7.62 1.86
C GLY A 200 4.90 -6.90 2.11
N VAL A 201 3.83 -7.59 1.74
CA VAL A 201 2.43 -7.25 2.03
C VAL A 201 1.91 -8.19 3.10
N TYR A 202 1.23 -7.63 4.09
CA TYR A 202 0.66 -8.39 5.21
C TYR A 202 -0.81 -8.03 5.39
N VAL A 203 -1.66 -9.06 5.55
CA VAL A 203 -3.08 -8.89 5.90
C VAL A 203 -3.34 -9.65 7.20
N ASN A 204 -3.78 -8.93 8.22
CA ASN A 204 -4.02 -9.43 9.57
C ASN A 204 -2.83 -10.25 10.15
N GLY A 205 -1.61 -9.81 9.86
CA GLY A 205 -0.36 -10.44 10.31
C GLY A 205 0.13 -11.61 9.44
N ARG A 206 -0.64 -12.05 8.44
CA ARG A 206 -0.20 -13.05 7.47
C ARG A 206 0.44 -12.36 6.27
N GLN A 207 1.65 -12.78 5.91
CA GLN A 207 2.30 -12.31 4.69
C GLN A 207 1.60 -12.89 3.46
N THR A 208 1.17 -12.04 2.54
CA THR A 208 0.48 -12.39 1.30
C THR A 208 1.33 -12.15 0.05
N ASP A 209 2.36 -11.30 0.16
CA ASP A 209 3.33 -11.05 -0.90
C ASP A 209 4.70 -10.75 -0.27
N SER A 210 5.80 -10.98 -0.97
CA SER A 210 7.17 -10.83 -0.49
C SER A 210 7.99 -9.90 -1.39
N GLY A 211 9.06 -9.32 -0.83
CA GLY A 211 9.94 -8.36 -1.48
C GLY A 211 9.56 -6.91 -1.20
N ASP A 212 10.18 -5.96 -1.90
CA ASP A 212 9.94 -4.53 -1.69
C ASP A 212 8.52 -4.13 -2.14
N CYS A 213 7.62 -4.09 -1.16
CA CYS A 213 6.22 -3.73 -1.31
C CYS A 213 5.90 -2.31 -0.81
N SER A 214 6.89 -1.43 -0.69
CA SER A 214 6.74 -0.04 -0.22
C SER A 214 6.23 0.94 -1.28
N GLY A 215 5.66 0.43 -2.38
CA GLY A 215 5.17 1.21 -3.51
C GLY A 215 3.64 1.27 -3.63
N PRO A 216 3.12 2.11 -4.57
CA PRO A 216 1.68 2.37 -4.71
C PRO A 216 0.84 1.15 -5.11
N ARG A 217 1.41 0.22 -5.86
CA ARG A 217 0.72 -1.01 -6.28
C ARG A 217 0.33 -1.85 -5.07
N SER A 218 1.28 -2.08 -4.17
CA SER A 218 1.05 -2.85 -2.94
C SER A 218 0.08 -2.13 -2.00
N ALA A 219 0.17 -0.79 -1.91
CA ALA A 219 -0.78 0.02 -1.16
C ALA A 219 -2.21 -0.16 -1.67
N ARG A 220 -2.43 -0.10 -2.99
CA ARG A 220 -3.76 -0.35 -3.59
C ARG A 220 -4.28 -1.76 -3.31
N ASN A 221 -3.42 -2.79 -3.39
CA ASN A 221 -3.81 -4.16 -3.07
C ASN A 221 -4.34 -4.30 -1.63
N VAL A 222 -3.67 -3.66 -0.67
CA VAL A 222 -4.11 -3.63 0.73
C VAL A 222 -5.44 -2.88 0.89
N LEU A 223 -5.58 -1.69 0.27
CA LEU A 223 -6.77 -0.87 0.41
C LEU A 223 -8.03 -1.49 -0.23
N MET A 224 -7.86 -2.36 -1.22
CA MET A 224 -8.97 -3.09 -1.86
C MET A 224 -9.26 -4.44 -1.19
N HIS A 225 -8.49 -4.85 -0.18
CA HIS A 225 -8.66 -6.17 0.42
C HIS A 225 -9.85 -6.17 1.40
N PRO A 226 -10.81 -7.10 1.28
CA PRO A 226 -12.05 -7.09 2.08
C PRO A 226 -11.83 -7.34 3.57
N ASP A 227 -10.70 -7.97 3.95
CA ASP A 227 -10.35 -8.24 5.35
C ASP A 227 -9.48 -7.15 5.98
N VAL A 228 -9.48 -5.93 5.46
CA VAL A 228 -8.70 -4.82 6.01
C VAL A 228 -9.64 -3.76 6.60
N ASP A 229 -9.50 -3.53 7.91
CA ASP A 229 -10.23 -2.50 8.65
C ASP A 229 -9.40 -1.20 8.79
N ALA A 230 -8.05 -1.31 8.74
CA ALA A 230 -7.12 -0.19 8.74
C ALA A 230 -5.85 -0.55 7.97
N ALA A 231 -5.23 0.43 7.32
CA ALA A 231 -4.03 0.23 6.53
C ALA A 231 -2.82 0.98 7.08
N VAL A 232 -1.65 0.32 7.10
CA VAL A 232 -0.36 0.93 7.42
C VAL A 232 0.56 0.77 6.21
N LEU A 233 0.92 1.88 5.59
CA LEU A 233 1.61 1.88 4.30
C LEU A 233 2.99 2.50 4.44
N GLU A 234 4.04 1.68 4.40
CA GLU A 234 5.39 2.19 4.19
C GLU A 234 5.47 2.81 2.80
N THR A 235 5.87 4.07 2.72
CA THR A 235 5.88 4.83 1.47
C THR A 235 7.32 5.27 1.16
N ALA A 236 8.00 4.47 0.35
CA ALA A 236 9.39 4.71 0.00
C ALA A 236 9.55 5.68 -1.16
N ARG A 237 10.73 6.33 -1.20
CA ARG A 237 11.15 7.28 -2.24
C ARG A 237 10.89 6.77 -3.66
N GLY A 238 11.31 5.55 -3.96
CA GLY A 238 11.23 4.97 -5.30
C GLY A 238 9.80 4.82 -5.80
N GLY A 239 8.86 4.45 -4.93
CA GLY A 239 7.44 4.36 -5.25
C GLY A 239 6.84 5.72 -5.57
N ILE A 240 7.08 6.72 -4.70
CA ILE A 240 6.59 8.09 -4.89
C ILE A 240 7.05 8.68 -6.23
N LEU A 241 8.34 8.49 -6.59
CA LEU A 241 8.91 9.03 -7.81
C LEU A 241 8.34 8.41 -9.08
N ARG A 242 8.06 7.10 -9.07
CA ARG A 242 7.61 6.38 -10.27
C ARG A 242 6.11 6.48 -10.52
N GLU A 243 5.30 6.42 -9.46
CA GLU A 243 3.85 6.24 -9.58
C GLU A 243 3.04 7.13 -8.62
N GLY A 244 3.70 7.94 -7.77
CA GLY A 244 3.04 8.73 -6.74
C GLY A 244 2.59 7.88 -5.54
N LEU A 245 1.46 8.24 -4.95
CA LEU A 245 0.86 7.54 -3.81
C LEU A 245 -0.18 6.52 -4.29
N GLY A 246 -0.32 5.42 -3.57
CA GLY A 246 -1.39 4.43 -3.79
C GLY A 246 -2.72 4.82 -3.14
N PHE A 247 -2.80 6.00 -2.54
CA PHE A 247 -3.97 6.57 -1.85
C PHE A 247 -4.02 8.08 -2.12
N ASP A 248 -5.21 8.66 -2.01
CA ASP A 248 -5.45 10.10 -2.18
C ASP A 248 -5.35 10.88 -0.87
N ARG A 249 -5.62 10.21 0.28
CA ARG A 249 -5.67 10.82 1.60
C ARG A 249 -5.34 9.77 2.67
N CYS A 250 -4.64 10.19 3.72
CA CYS A 250 -4.37 9.38 4.90
C CYS A 250 -4.86 10.07 6.18
N GLN A 251 -5.24 9.28 7.18
CA GLN A 251 -5.60 9.79 8.49
C GLN A 251 -4.37 10.26 9.26
N VAL A 252 -3.27 9.53 9.12
CA VAL A 252 -1.99 9.89 9.72
C VAL A 252 -0.85 9.70 8.73
N ALA A 253 0.05 10.69 8.67
CA ALA A 253 1.31 10.58 7.97
C ALA A 253 2.48 10.74 8.95
N VAL A 254 3.45 9.83 8.89
CA VAL A 254 4.64 9.83 9.75
C VAL A 254 5.88 10.10 8.91
N VAL A 255 6.70 11.07 9.31
CA VAL A 255 8.05 11.25 8.78
C VAL A 255 9.05 11.06 9.92
N THR A 256 9.78 9.96 9.89
CA THR A 256 10.71 9.59 10.97
C THR A 256 11.94 10.49 11.01
N ASN A 257 12.58 10.71 9.87
CA ASN A 257 13.74 11.57 9.69
C ASN A 257 14.04 11.78 8.20
N ILE A 258 14.82 12.80 7.87
CA ILE A 258 15.31 13.08 6.51
C ILE A 258 16.84 13.22 6.58
N GLY A 259 17.55 12.28 5.99
CA GLY A 259 19.01 12.25 5.98
C GLY A 259 19.60 11.94 4.62
N ALA A 260 20.91 12.14 4.47
CA ALA A 260 21.65 11.97 3.22
C ALA A 260 21.73 10.50 2.74
N GLY A 261 21.37 9.55 3.63
CA GLY A 261 21.50 8.11 3.37
C GLY A 261 20.49 7.48 2.40
N ASP A 262 19.60 8.26 1.75
CA ASP A 262 18.51 7.73 0.94
C ASP A 262 18.77 7.93 -0.58
N HIS A 263 19.80 7.25 -1.11
CA HIS A 263 20.13 7.19 -2.55
C HIS A 263 20.21 8.56 -3.24
N LEU A 264 20.89 9.54 -2.65
CA LEU A 264 21.15 10.82 -3.32
C LEU A 264 21.98 10.61 -4.60
N GLY A 265 21.67 11.40 -5.63
CA GLY A 265 22.30 11.32 -6.95
C GLY A 265 21.54 10.47 -7.97
N LEU A 266 20.47 9.75 -7.56
CA LEU A 266 19.62 8.97 -8.45
C LEU A 266 18.29 9.67 -8.75
N ASN A 267 17.83 9.58 -10.03
CA ASN A 267 16.52 10.07 -10.47
C ASN A 267 16.27 11.55 -10.12
N PHE A 268 17.26 12.42 -10.38
CA PHE A 268 17.19 13.87 -10.17
C PHE A 268 17.06 14.34 -8.71
N ILE A 269 17.13 13.44 -7.73
CA ILE A 269 17.16 13.76 -6.31
C ILE A 269 18.62 13.83 -5.88
N THR A 270 19.17 15.03 -5.84
CA THR A 270 20.61 15.26 -5.63
C THR A 270 20.94 15.80 -4.24
N THR A 271 19.98 16.44 -3.59
CA THR A 271 20.13 17.07 -2.28
C THR A 271 19.17 16.47 -1.25
N VAL A 272 19.45 16.71 0.03
CA VAL A 272 18.55 16.34 1.13
C VAL A 272 17.26 17.17 1.07
N GLU A 273 17.34 18.39 0.58
CA GLU A 273 16.20 19.27 0.32
C GLU A 273 15.25 18.68 -0.72
N ASP A 274 15.77 18.18 -1.85
CA ASP A 274 14.96 17.50 -2.87
C ASP A 274 14.24 16.28 -2.28
N LEU A 275 14.96 15.51 -1.45
CA LEU A 275 14.41 14.37 -0.76
C LEU A 275 13.29 14.76 0.21
N ALA A 276 13.47 15.86 0.95
CA ALA A 276 12.46 16.39 1.84
C ALA A 276 11.21 16.85 1.07
N VAL A 277 11.41 17.54 -0.09
CA VAL A 277 10.30 17.93 -0.98
C VAL A 277 9.52 16.71 -1.47
N LEU A 278 10.21 15.65 -1.87
CA LEU A 278 9.57 14.43 -2.32
C LEU A 278 8.76 13.75 -1.19
N LYS A 279 9.39 13.57 -0.03
CA LYS A 279 8.76 12.85 1.10
C LYS A 279 7.60 13.62 1.75
N ARG A 280 7.60 14.96 1.70
CA ARG A 280 6.51 15.78 2.24
C ARG A 280 5.15 15.51 1.59
N VAL A 281 5.12 14.86 0.44
CA VAL A 281 3.88 14.54 -0.29
C VAL A 281 2.88 13.77 0.60
N ILE A 282 3.34 12.87 1.49
CA ILE A 282 2.42 12.18 2.40
C ILE A 282 1.80 13.12 3.44
N ILE A 283 2.55 14.14 3.88
CA ILE A 283 2.08 15.16 4.83
C ILE A 283 1.04 16.08 4.17
N GLN A 284 1.24 16.43 2.89
CA GLN A 284 0.28 17.22 2.13
C GLN A 284 -1.05 16.50 1.89
N ASN A 285 -1.04 15.17 1.96
CA ASN A 285 -2.23 14.32 1.79
C ASN A 285 -2.84 13.84 3.11
N VAL A 286 -2.49 14.45 4.23
CA VAL A 286 -3.16 14.23 5.51
C VAL A 286 -4.58 14.81 5.45
N ALA A 287 -5.56 14.05 5.94
CA ALA A 287 -6.93 14.53 6.06
C ALA A 287 -7.02 15.77 6.98
N THR A 288 -7.96 16.65 6.74
CA THR A 288 -8.11 17.90 7.52
C THR A 288 -8.37 17.66 9.01
N ASP A 289 -8.96 16.53 9.34
CA ASP A 289 -9.17 16.03 10.71
C ASP A 289 -8.07 15.08 11.20
N GLY A 290 -7.07 14.79 10.34
CA GLY A 290 -5.95 13.89 10.58
C GLY A 290 -4.72 14.55 11.20
N TYR A 291 -3.60 13.81 11.23
CA TYR A 291 -2.36 14.26 11.88
C TYR A 291 -1.11 13.94 11.06
N GLY A 292 -0.23 14.94 10.96
CA GLY A 292 1.18 14.75 10.57
C GLY A 292 2.04 14.51 11.80
N VAL A 293 2.74 13.37 11.89
CA VAL A 293 3.65 13.01 12.98
C VAL A 293 5.08 13.26 12.53
N LEU A 294 5.74 14.24 13.14
CA LEU A 294 6.99 14.81 12.65
C LEU A 294 8.07 14.86 13.74
N ASN A 295 9.30 14.53 13.37
CA ASN A 295 10.45 14.62 14.25
C ASN A 295 10.88 16.08 14.46
N ALA A 296 10.76 16.58 15.70
CA ALA A 296 11.09 17.96 16.05
C ALA A 296 12.60 18.25 16.11
N THR A 297 13.46 17.20 16.08
CA THR A 297 14.92 17.37 16.04
C THR A 297 15.45 17.49 14.61
N ASP A 298 14.62 17.19 13.60
CA ASP A 298 14.98 17.27 12.19
C ASP A 298 14.41 18.53 11.54
N PRO A 299 15.25 19.46 11.08
CA PRO A 299 14.79 20.72 10.48
C PRO A 299 13.94 20.53 9.22
N HIS A 300 14.17 19.46 8.45
CA HIS A 300 13.37 19.15 7.27
C HIS A 300 11.97 18.70 7.67
N CYS A 301 11.86 17.84 8.69
CA CYS A 301 10.57 17.40 9.25
C CYS A 301 9.81 18.60 9.84
N VAL A 302 10.48 19.48 10.57
CA VAL A 302 9.85 20.68 11.15
C VAL A 302 9.24 21.55 10.05
N ARG A 303 9.96 21.78 8.95
CA ARG A 303 9.43 22.58 7.82
C ARG A 303 8.19 21.94 7.16
N MET A 304 8.04 20.61 7.22
CA MET A 304 6.88 19.93 6.65
C MET A 304 5.57 20.24 7.40
N ALA A 305 5.63 20.70 8.64
CA ALA A 305 4.47 21.13 9.39
C ALA A 305 3.67 22.23 8.68
N GLN A 306 4.36 23.11 7.92
CA GLN A 306 3.72 24.22 7.19
C GLN A 306 2.81 23.77 6.03
N VAL A 307 2.98 22.56 5.54
CA VAL A 307 2.23 22.01 4.40
C VAL A 307 1.28 20.86 4.82
N CYS A 308 1.14 20.61 6.12
CA CYS A 308 0.20 19.64 6.65
C CYS A 308 -1.22 20.17 6.57
N SER A 309 -2.10 19.47 5.87
CA SER A 309 -3.52 19.84 5.76
C SER A 309 -4.30 19.57 7.06
N GLY A 310 -3.83 18.65 7.89
CA GLY A 310 -4.36 18.32 9.20
C GLY A 310 -3.59 19.00 10.34
N ARG A 311 -3.69 18.42 11.53
CA ARG A 311 -2.95 18.85 12.72
C ARG A 311 -1.57 18.19 12.77
N VAL A 312 -0.66 18.72 13.59
CA VAL A 312 0.69 18.19 13.75
C VAL A 312 0.89 17.62 15.14
N ILE A 313 1.56 16.47 15.21
CA ILE A 313 2.13 15.91 16.45
C ILE A 313 3.65 15.93 16.28
N PHE A 314 4.36 16.71 17.08
CA PHE A 314 5.80 16.67 17.12
C PHE A 314 6.31 15.67 18.14
N PHE A 315 7.37 14.94 17.77
CA PHE A 315 8.09 14.08 18.72
C PHE A 315 9.58 14.38 18.75
N ALA A 316 10.22 14.21 19.90
CA ALA A 316 11.66 14.30 20.09
C ALA A 316 12.10 13.58 21.37
N ALA A 317 13.19 12.81 21.31
CA ALA A 317 13.77 12.18 22.50
C ALA A 317 14.21 13.21 23.54
N ALA A 318 14.80 14.35 23.12
CA ALA A 318 15.10 15.47 23.99
C ALA A 318 13.89 16.39 24.10
N GLY A 319 13.25 16.43 25.26
CA GLY A 319 12.05 17.25 25.53
C GLY A 319 12.27 18.78 25.46
N GLY A 320 13.51 19.23 25.33
CA GLY A 320 13.92 20.62 25.38
C GLY A 320 14.15 21.30 24.02
N THR A 321 13.73 20.71 22.89
CA THR A 321 13.85 21.40 21.59
C THR A 321 12.92 22.62 21.55
N PRO A 322 13.36 23.78 21.04
CA PRO A 322 12.54 25.00 21.01
C PRO A 322 11.20 24.79 20.29
N VAL A 323 11.21 24.04 19.18
CA VAL A 323 10.00 23.72 18.39
C VAL A 323 9.00 22.95 19.23
N LEU A 324 9.45 21.87 19.90
CA LEU A 324 8.59 21.05 20.74
C LEU A 324 8.07 21.84 21.95
N GLY A 325 8.93 22.67 22.56
CA GLY A 325 8.55 23.54 23.68
C GLY A 325 7.46 24.55 23.30
N THR A 326 7.60 25.22 22.15
CA THR A 326 6.58 26.15 21.63
C THR A 326 5.28 25.41 21.31
N HIS A 327 5.34 24.28 20.66
CA HIS A 327 4.17 23.48 20.28
C HIS A 327 3.38 23.01 21.52
N ARG A 328 4.08 22.56 22.55
CA ARG A 328 3.51 22.20 23.87
C ARG A 328 2.85 23.40 24.57
N ALA A 329 3.52 24.56 24.57
CA ALA A 329 2.99 25.79 25.20
C ALA A 329 1.69 26.25 24.53
N GLN A 330 1.49 25.93 23.25
CA GLN A 330 0.25 26.17 22.51
C GLN A 330 -0.84 25.12 22.77
N GLY A 331 -0.58 24.13 23.63
CA GLY A 331 -1.53 23.07 23.98
C GLY A 331 -1.67 21.95 22.92
N HIS A 332 -0.78 21.91 21.93
CA HIS A 332 -0.84 20.92 20.86
C HIS A 332 -0.24 19.58 21.26
N ARG A 333 -0.64 18.50 20.57
CA ARG A 333 -0.14 17.14 20.79
C ARG A 333 1.36 17.06 20.58
N SER A 334 2.07 16.56 21.58
CA SER A 334 3.53 16.45 21.57
C SER A 334 3.97 15.18 22.28
N ILE A 335 5.10 14.60 21.85
CA ILE A 335 5.65 13.39 22.43
C ILE A 335 7.14 13.61 22.72
N TRP A 336 7.58 13.28 23.95
CA TRP A 336 8.96 13.44 24.37
C TRP A 336 9.37 12.35 25.38
N VAL A 337 10.66 12.30 25.70
CA VAL A 337 11.18 11.43 26.75
C VAL A 337 11.44 12.26 28.00
N GLU A 338 10.95 11.81 29.14
CA GLU A 338 11.13 12.41 30.46
C GLU A 338 11.19 11.31 31.53
N ALA A 339 12.18 11.34 32.39
CA ALA A 339 12.34 10.42 33.52
C ALA A 339 12.19 8.92 33.15
N GLY A 340 12.78 8.49 32.04
CA GLY A 340 12.71 7.09 31.58
C GLY A 340 11.37 6.67 30.98
N CYS A 341 10.50 7.61 30.66
CA CYS A 341 9.21 7.37 30.04
C CYS A 341 9.07 8.14 28.73
N ILE A 342 8.35 7.59 27.76
CA ILE A 342 7.75 8.36 26.68
C ILE A 342 6.51 9.07 27.27
N VAL A 343 6.44 10.38 27.12
CA VAL A 343 5.32 11.21 27.56
C VAL A 343 4.59 11.74 26.34
N ALA A 344 3.31 11.49 26.23
CA ALA A 344 2.42 12.07 25.22
C ALA A 344 1.50 13.10 25.90
N GLY A 345 1.55 14.34 25.46
CA GLY A 345 0.83 15.45 26.09
C GLY A 345 -0.01 16.27 25.11
N GLU A 346 -1.20 16.71 25.54
CA GLU A 346 -2.09 17.66 24.86
C GLU A 346 -2.68 18.60 25.91
N GLY A 347 -2.32 19.87 25.89
CA GLY A 347 -2.63 20.80 26.97
C GLY A 347 -2.11 20.31 28.32
N GLU A 348 -3.00 20.18 29.30
CA GLU A 348 -2.68 19.66 30.64
C GLU A 348 -2.72 18.12 30.74
N VAL A 349 -3.28 17.44 29.72
CA VAL A 349 -3.42 15.98 29.73
C VAL A 349 -2.09 15.33 29.36
N ARG A 350 -1.64 14.36 30.15
CA ARG A 350 -0.41 13.60 29.92
C ARG A 350 -0.64 12.11 30.07
N HIS A 351 -0.05 11.35 29.16
CA HIS A 351 0.03 9.89 29.20
C HIS A 351 1.48 9.48 29.24
N THR A 352 1.86 8.65 30.21
CA THR A 352 3.21 8.17 30.39
C THR A 352 3.32 6.68 30.04
N LEU A 353 4.40 6.31 29.36
CA LEU A 353 4.69 4.98 28.86
C LEU A 353 6.15 4.65 29.23
N ALA A 354 6.36 3.78 30.21
CA ALA A 354 7.71 3.48 30.69
C ALA A 354 8.55 2.77 29.64
N LEU A 355 9.75 3.25 29.37
CA LEU A 355 10.69 2.62 28.42
C LEU A 355 11.12 1.23 28.88
N GLY A 356 11.09 0.96 30.20
CA GLY A 356 11.35 -0.36 30.77
C GLY A 356 10.35 -1.43 30.35
N ASP A 357 9.12 -1.02 30.00
CA ASP A 357 8.04 -1.91 29.55
C ASP A 357 8.08 -2.15 28.02
N MET A 358 9.07 -1.60 27.30
CA MET A 358 9.24 -1.73 25.86
C MET A 358 10.48 -2.57 25.53
N PRO A 359 10.36 -3.90 25.37
CA PRO A 359 11.51 -4.80 25.23
C PRO A 359 12.45 -4.40 24.08
N PHE A 360 11.90 -3.96 22.94
CA PHE A 360 12.65 -3.60 21.75
C PHE A 360 13.52 -2.34 21.91
N THR A 361 13.28 -1.51 22.92
CA THR A 361 14.10 -0.33 23.24
C THR A 361 15.26 -0.66 24.20
N GLN A 362 15.29 -1.86 24.77
CA GLN A 362 16.23 -2.27 25.83
C GLN A 362 16.25 -1.28 27.00
N GLY A 363 15.06 -0.90 27.48
CA GLY A 363 14.91 0.08 28.56
C GLY A 363 15.35 1.50 28.15
N GLY A 364 15.25 1.83 26.87
CA GLY A 364 15.65 3.13 26.33
C GLY A 364 17.11 3.25 25.91
N ARG A 365 17.92 2.18 26.00
CA ARG A 365 19.33 2.17 25.57
C ARG A 365 19.49 2.31 24.07
N ILE A 366 18.51 1.82 23.29
CA ILE A 366 18.54 1.89 21.84
C ILE A 366 17.76 3.14 21.38
N GLY A 367 18.45 4.28 21.27
CA GLY A 367 17.84 5.59 21.05
C GLY A 367 16.96 5.66 19.79
N PHE A 368 17.41 5.12 18.66
CA PHE A 368 16.61 5.12 17.43
C PHE A 368 15.33 4.26 17.53
N GLN A 369 15.31 3.23 18.40
CA GLN A 369 14.08 2.48 18.67
C GLN A 369 13.12 3.28 19.57
N VAL A 370 13.65 4.13 20.44
CA VAL A 370 12.82 5.11 21.18
C VAL A 370 12.18 6.10 20.24
N ASP A 371 12.92 6.60 19.24
CA ASP A 371 12.37 7.49 18.21
C ASP A 371 11.28 6.80 17.38
N ASN A 372 11.51 5.54 16.96
CA ASN A 372 10.50 4.72 16.27
C ASN A 372 9.25 4.50 17.15
N ALA A 373 9.44 4.25 18.44
CA ALA A 373 8.34 4.12 19.40
C ALA A 373 7.51 5.41 19.52
N MET A 374 8.16 6.56 19.67
CA MET A 374 7.48 7.86 19.75
C MET A 374 6.71 8.16 18.47
N ALA A 375 7.28 7.90 17.30
CA ALA A 375 6.63 8.06 16.00
C ALA A 375 5.37 7.17 15.88
N ALA A 376 5.48 5.90 16.31
CA ALA A 376 4.37 4.96 16.29
C ALA A 376 3.28 5.30 17.31
N VAL A 377 3.66 5.76 18.51
CA VAL A 377 2.70 6.29 19.52
C VAL A 377 1.94 7.49 18.95
N GLY A 378 2.64 8.41 18.30
CA GLY A 378 2.02 9.56 17.64
C GLY A 378 1.01 9.14 16.57
N ALA A 379 1.36 8.15 15.77
CA ALA A 379 0.46 7.62 14.75
C ALA A 379 -0.77 6.92 15.37
N ALA A 380 -0.56 6.04 16.33
CA ALA A 380 -1.66 5.35 17.02
C ALA A 380 -2.60 6.34 17.72
N TRP A 381 -2.05 7.35 18.40
CA TRP A 381 -2.82 8.43 19.02
C TRP A 381 -3.59 9.25 18.00
N GLY A 382 -2.96 9.58 16.85
CA GLY A 382 -3.61 10.27 15.74
C GLY A 382 -4.75 9.47 15.09
N MET A 383 -4.66 8.15 15.13
CA MET A 383 -5.70 7.22 14.66
C MET A 383 -6.75 6.87 15.73
N GLY A 384 -6.66 7.44 16.93
CA GLY A 384 -7.63 7.23 18.00
C GLY A 384 -7.51 5.90 18.72
N VAL A 385 -6.35 5.24 18.68
CA VAL A 385 -6.10 3.99 19.44
C VAL A 385 -6.18 4.29 20.95
N PRO A 386 -6.96 3.52 21.74
CA PRO A 386 -7.03 3.69 23.18
C PRO A 386 -5.67 3.50 23.87
N TRP A 387 -5.38 4.30 24.89
CA TRP A 387 -4.10 4.29 25.58
C TRP A 387 -3.73 2.92 26.20
N ASP A 388 -4.73 2.16 26.65
CA ASP A 388 -4.49 0.82 27.19
C ASP A 388 -4.04 -0.16 26.08
N ALA A 389 -4.59 -0.05 24.87
CA ALA A 389 -4.13 -0.82 23.72
C ALA A 389 -2.72 -0.39 23.29
N ILE A 390 -2.41 0.92 23.34
CA ILE A 390 -1.04 1.42 23.08
C ILE A 390 -0.06 0.82 24.07
N ARG A 391 -0.34 0.86 25.39
CA ARG A 391 0.52 0.28 26.45
C ARG A 391 0.75 -1.21 26.21
N GLN A 392 -0.34 -1.96 26.03
CA GLN A 392 -0.29 -3.39 25.81
C GLN A 392 0.50 -3.74 24.53
N GLY A 393 0.26 -3.01 23.46
CA GLY A 393 0.97 -3.22 22.20
C GLY A 393 2.47 -2.92 22.30
N LEU A 394 2.88 -1.85 22.96
CA LEU A 394 4.30 -1.53 23.18
C LEU A 394 5.01 -2.59 24.02
N ALA A 395 4.34 -3.11 25.06
CA ALA A 395 4.90 -4.14 25.93
C ALA A 395 5.02 -5.51 25.25
N SER A 396 4.15 -5.80 24.27
CA SER A 396 4.14 -7.08 23.54
C SER A 396 4.91 -7.07 22.23
N PHE A 397 5.36 -5.90 21.76
CA PHE A 397 6.12 -5.81 20.52
C PHE A 397 7.56 -6.30 20.71
N LEU A 398 7.94 -7.30 19.92
CA LEU A 398 9.28 -7.86 19.89
C LEU A 398 9.97 -7.49 18.58
N SER A 399 11.22 -7.02 18.67
CA SER A 399 12.08 -6.80 17.49
C SER A 399 12.98 -8.01 17.29
N ASP A 400 12.36 -9.15 17.03
CA ASP A 400 13.05 -10.40 16.72
C ASP A 400 13.04 -10.71 15.21
N ALA A 401 13.78 -11.73 14.80
CA ALA A 401 13.90 -12.14 13.41
C ALA A 401 12.56 -12.61 12.79
N GLY A 402 11.60 -13.04 13.60
CA GLY A 402 10.27 -13.44 13.14
C GLY A 402 9.33 -12.25 12.93
N SER A 403 9.42 -11.24 13.81
CA SER A 403 8.51 -10.08 13.81
C SER A 403 9.02 -8.92 12.95
N VAL A 404 10.34 -8.63 13.01
CA VAL A 404 10.98 -7.48 12.31
C VAL A 404 12.38 -7.90 11.83
N PRO A 405 12.49 -8.78 10.82
CA PRO A 405 13.77 -9.33 10.39
C PRO A 405 14.78 -8.25 9.98
N GLY A 406 16.03 -8.39 10.42
CA GLY A 406 17.13 -7.49 10.06
C GLY A 406 16.96 -6.05 10.58
N ARG A 407 16.28 -5.85 11.70
CA ARG A 407 16.10 -4.52 12.32
C ARG A 407 16.48 -4.56 13.78
N PHE A 408 17.80 -4.60 14.02
CA PHE A 408 18.40 -4.70 15.35
C PHE A 408 17.92 -5.93 16.15
N ASN A 409 17.94 -7.07 15.50
CA ASN A 409 17.55 -8.32 16.15
C ASN A 409 18.66 -8.82 17.06
N LEU A 410 18.37 -8.93 18.34
CA LEU A 410 19.28 -9.43 19.35
C LEU A 410 19.17 -10.95 19.47
N MET A 411 20.30 -11.64 19.38
CA MET A 411 20.41 -13.09 19.51
C MET A 411 21.53 -13.45 20.48
N ASP A 412 21.30 -14.45 21.32
CA ASP A 412 22.38 -15.07 22.09
C ASP A 412 23.09 -16.13 21.25
N TYR A 413 24.42 -16.08 21.22
CA TYR A 413 25.23 -17.08 20.57
C TYR A 413 26.38 -17.49 21.53
N GLN A 414 26.21 -18.59 22.24
CA GLN A 414 27.21 -19.15 23.18
C GLN A 414 27.65 -18.12 24.24
N GLY A 415 26.71 -17.28 24.71
CA GLY A 415 26.95 -16.23 25.68
C GLY A 415 27.52 -14.94 25.10
N ALA A 416 27.69 -14.84 23.79
CA ALA A 416 27.95 -13.59 23.07
C ALA A 416 26.63 -13.00 22.54
N THR A 417 26.58 -11.68 22.37
CA THR A 417 25.43 -10.99 21.74
C THR A 417 25.69 -10.80 20.27
N VAL A 418 24.82 -11.36 19.43
CA VAL A 418 24.78 -11.11 17.97
C VAL A 418 23.63 -10.18 17.64
N ILE A 419 23.91 -9.15 16.85
CA ILE A 419 22.93 -8.15 16.39
C ILE A 419 22.82 -8.25 14.88
N ALA A 420 21.64 -8.56 14.36
CA ALA A 420 21.39 -8.49 12.92
C ALA A 420 20.65 -7.20 12.56
N ASP A 421 21.25 -6.39 11.67
CA ASP A 421 20.64 -5.12 11.20
C ASP A 421 20.99 -4.83 9.75
N TYR A 422 19.99 -4.43 8.98
CA TYR A 422 20.13 -4.05 7.57
C TYR A 422 20.63 -2.61 7.36
N GLY A 423 21.28 -2.01 8.34
CA GLY A 423 21.85 -0.67 8.24
C GLY A 423 22.82 -0.55 7.06
N HIS A 424 22.58 0.42 6.16
CA HIS A 424 23.34 0.54 4.91
C HIS A 424 23.66 1.99 4.52
N ASN A 425 23.61 2.92 5.49
CA ASN A 425 23.96 4.34 5.27
C ASN A 425 24.63 4.93 6.52
N ALA A 426 25.33 6.05 6.35
CA ALA A 426 26.11 6.67 7.42
C ALA A 426 25.28 7.03 8.66
N ASP A 427 24.05 7.51 8.49
CA ASP A 427 23.18 7.88 9.62
C ASP A 427 22.73 6.64 10.40
N ALA A 428 22.39 5.55 9.68
CA ALA A 428 22.12 4.26 10.32
C ALA A 428 23.35 3.72 11.07
N MET A 429 24.54 3.79 10.47
CA MET A 429 25.78 3.37 11.13
C MET A 429 26.05 4.15 12.42
N ARG A 430 25.86 5.47 12.42
CA ARG A 430 25.99 6.29 13.64
C ARG A 430 25.01 5.86 14.73
N ALA A 431 23.75 5.59 14.34
CA ALA A 431 22.72 5.13 15.28
C ALA A 431 23.01 3.73 15.82
N LEU A 432 23.47 2.80 14.98
CA LEU A 432 23.89 1.46 15.38
C LEU A 432 25.11 1.51 16.32
N VAL A 433 26.13 2.31 16.00
CA VAL A 433 27.31 2.52 16.86
C VAL A 433 26.90 3.04 18.23
N ALA A 434 26.02 4.06 18.28
CA ALA A 434 25.53 4.60 19.55
C ALA A 434 24.80 3.53 20.39
N ALA A 435 23.95 2.71 19.75
CA ALA A 435 23.26 1.62 20.42
C ALA A 435 24.21 0.54 20.93
N VAL A 436 25.16 0.10 20.09
CA VAL A 436 26.19 -0.90 20.47
C VAL A 436 27.08 -0.38 21.61
N GLN A 437 27.42 0.90 21.61
CA GLN A 437 28.22 1.50 22.70
C GLN A 437 27.48 1.55 24.04
N ALA A 438 26.16 1.68 24.01
CA ALA A 438 25.31 1.66 25.21
C ALA A 438 25.04 0.25 25.73
N MET A 439 25.47 -0.80 25.02
CA MET A 439 25.32 -2.20 25.40
C MET A 439 26.62 -2.76 26.01
N PRO A 440 26.53 -3.75 26.91
CA PRO A 440 27.72 -4.45 27.40
C PRO A 440 28.38 -5.24 26.26
N GLY A 441 29.69 -5.27 26.24
CA GLY A 441 30.47 -6.03 25.26
C GLY A 441 31.97 -5.92 25.59
N ALA A 442 32.64 -7.07 25.81
CA ALA A 442 34.06 -7.11 26.10
C ALA A 442 34.88 -6.76 24.87
N ARG A 443 34.56 -7.37 23.74
CA ARG A 443 35.10 -7.11 22.42
C ARG A 443 33.95 -6.89 21.46
N ARG A 444 34.12 -5.99 20.48
CA ARG A 444 33.10 -5.66 19.46
C ARG A 444 33.62 -5.98 18.07
N SER A 445 32.90 -6.80 17.34
CA SER A 445 33.16 -7.12 15.94
C SER A 445 31.99 -6.71 15.05
N VAL A 446 32.26 -6.43 13.77
CA VAL A 446 31.24 -6.12 12.78
C VAL A 446 31.56 -6.81 11.46
N VAL A 447 30.51 -7.36 10.82
CA VAL A 447 30.54 -7.89 9.45
C VAL A 447 29.78 -6.92 8.58
N ILE A 448 30.39 -6.41 7.51
CA ILE A 448 29.76 -5.40 6.65
C ILE A 448 30.12 -5.59 5.18
N SER A 449 29.15 -5.30 4.32
CA SER A 449 29.33 -5.08 2.89
C SER A 449 28.84 -3.67 2.51
N GLY A 450 29.09 -3.27 1.26
CA GLY A 450 28.62 -2.01 0.71
C GLY A 450 27.73 -2.23 -0.50
N ALA A 451 26.72 -1.36 -0.67
CA ALA A 451 25.89 -1.38 -1.88
C ALA A 451 26.60 -0.59 -3.01
N GLY A 452 26.88 -1.25 -4.13
CA GLY A 452 27.64 -0.67 -5.24
C GLY A 452 26.97 0.50 -5.96
N ASP A 453 25.68 0.69 -5.81
CA ASP A 453 24.91 1.83 -6.33
C ASP A 453 25.01 3.11 -5.48
N ARG A 454 25.86 3.11 -4.43
CA ARG A 454 26.16 4.27 -3.60
C ARG A 454 27.36 5.05 -4.11
N ARG A 455 27.46 6.33 -3.73
CA ARG A 455 28.65 7.15 -4.00
C ARG A 455 29.85 6.63 -3.23
N ASP A 456 31.04 6.81 -3.77
CA ASP A 456 32.30 6.36 -3.13
C ASP A 456 32.45 6.87 -1.70
N ASP A 457 32.16 8.15 -1.50
CA ASP A 457 32.28 8.79 -0.17
C ASP A 457 31.27 8.21 0.83
N ASP A 458 30.05 7.85 0.37
CA ASP A 458 29.05 7.22 1.23
C ASP A 458 29.50 5.81 1.67
N ILE A 459 30.19 5.05 0.79
CA ILE A 459 30.74 3.73 1.11
C ILE A 459 31.90 3.87 2.10
N ARG A 460 32.84 4.79 1.87
CA ARG A 460 33.97 5.06 2.79
C ARG A 460 33.49 5.52 4.17
N GLU A 461 32.51 6.43 4.23
CA GLU A 461 32.02 6.99 5.49
C GLU A 461 31.40 5.92 6.40
N GLN A 462 30.75 4.89 5.85
CA GLN A 462 30.20 3.79 6.65
C GLN A 462 31.28 3.11 7.48
N THR A 463 32.37 2.67 6.86
CA THR A 463 33.46 1.97 7.56
C THR A 463 34.32 2.88 8.40
N LYS A 464 34.44 4.17 8.05
CA LYS A 464 35.07 5.17 8.91
C LYS A 464 34.34 5.31 10.26
N ILE A 465 33.01 5.33 10.25
CA ILE A 465 32.18 5.35 11.47
C ILE A 465 32.41 4.06 12.28
N LEU A 466 32.37 2.89 11.63
CA LEU A 466 32.55 1.60 12.28
C LEU A 466 33.95 1.42 12.84
N GLY A 467 34.98 1.88 12.13
CA GLY A 467 36.38 1.80 12.55
C GLY A 467 36.69 2.54 13.85
N ALA A 468 35.87 3.50 14.23
CA ALA A 468 35.99 4.21 15.51
C ALA A 468 35.33 3.45 16.69
N ALA A 469 34.52 2.42 16.43
CA ALA A 469 33.65 1.78 17.41
C ALA A 469 33.92 0.28 17.63
N PHE A 470 34.45 -0.41 16.62
CA PHE A 470 34.63 -1.86 16.62
C PHE A 470 36.11 -2.25 16.67
N ASP A 471 36.44 -3.32 17.40
CA ASP A 471 37.78 -3.87 17.53
C ASP A 471 38.19 -4.69 16.31
N GLU A 472 37.22 -5.33 15.66
CA GLU A 472 37.39 -6.15 14.48
C GLU A 472 36.33 -5.80 13.42
N VAL A 473 36.75 -5.64 12.17
CA VAL A 473 35.88 -5.41 11.02
C VAL A 473 36.14 -6.49 9.96
N ILE A 474 35.09 -7.22 9.64
CA ILE A 474 35.12 -8.20 8.53
C ILE A 474 34.35 -7.61 7.36
N LEU A 475 35.07 -7.36 6.28
CA LEU A 475 34.50 -6.87 5.02
C LEU A 475 34.15 -8.07 4.15
N PHE A 476 32.98 -8.07 3.54
CA PHE A 476 32.66 -9.06 2.51
C PHE A 476 32.13 -8.39 1.24
N GLU A 477 32.26 -9.10 0.14
CA GLU A 477 31.73 -8.66 -1.14
C GLU A 477 30.41 -9.36 -1.42
N ASP A 478 29.37 -8.57 -1.71
CA ASP A 478 28.08 -9.09 -2.14
C ASP A 478 28.22 -9.71 -3.55
N ALA A 479 27.48 -10.77 -3.82
CA ALA A 479 27.44 -11.41 -5.15
C ALA A 479 26.92 -10.45 -6.24
N CYS A 480 26.11 -9.45 -5.89
CA CYS A 480 25.58 -8.42 -6.78
C CYS A 480 26.31 -7.09 -6.58
N GLN A 481 27.29 -6.78 -7.44
CA GLN A 481 28.06 -5.53 -7.37
C GLN A 481 27.33 -4.28 -7.87
N ARG A 482 26.09 -4.41 -8.36
CA ARG A 482 25.24 -3.30 -8.82
C ARG A 482 25.95 -2.35 -9.81
N GLY A 483 26.72 -2.91 -10.74
CA GLY A 483 27.41 -2.20 -11.81
C GLY A 483 28.85 -1.80 -11.52
N ARG A 484 29.42 -2.11 -10.36
CA ARG A 484 30.84 -1.93 -10.04
C ARG A 484 31.65 -3.19 -10.35
N ALA A 485 32.96 -3.01 -10.53
CA ALA A 485 33.89 -4.12 -10.73
C ALA A 485 34.08 -4.91 -9.42
N GLU A 486 34.46 -6.19 -9.55
CA GLU A 486 34.82 -7.05 -8.42
C GLU A 486 35.96 -6.42 -7.62
N GLY A 487 35.84 -6.40 -6.29
CA GLY A 487 36.81 -5.81 -5.36
C GLY A 487 36.73 -4.30 -5.20
N GLU A 488 35.99 -3.58 -6.05
CA GLU A 488 35.89 -2.12 -5.98
C GLU A 488 35.19 -1.65 -4.71
N VAL A 489 34.04 -2.25 -4.36
CA VAL A 489 33.28 -1.90 -3.17
C VAL A 489 34.06 -2.19 -1.89
N VAL A 490 34.67 -3.37 -1.81
CA VAL A 490 35.52 -3.75 -0.66
C VAL A 490 36.74 -2.85 -0.55
N GLY A 491 37.33 -2.44 -1.69
CA GLY A 491 38.42 -1.47 -1.73
C GLY A 491 38.05 -0.13 -1.10
N LEU A 492 36.86 0.40 -1.42
CA LEU A 492 36.32 1.63 -0.85
C LEU A 492 36.04 1.50 0.66
N LEU A 493 35.43 0.38 1.09
CA LEU A 493 35.21 0.09 2.49
C LEU A 493 36.54 0.02 3.26
N ARG A 494 37.58 -0.59 2.68
CA ARG A 494 38.90 -0.66 3.29
C ARG A 494 39.57 0.71 3.42
N GLN A 495 39.43 1.58 2.42
CA GLN A 495 39.89 2.98 2.50
C GLN A 495 39.25 3.73 3.66
N GLY A 496 37.96 3.52 3.93
CA GLY A 496 37.27 4.13 5.06
C GLY A 496 37.82 3.70 6.45
N LEU A 497 38.52 2.57 6.53
CA LEU A 497 39.17 2.08 7.75
C LEU A 497 40.62 2.57 7.91
N GLU A 498 41.18 3.28 6.94
CA GLU A 498 42.54 3.81 7.04
C GLU A 498 42.61 4.81 8.22
N GLY A 499 43.55 4.55 9.14
CA GLY A 499 43.70 5.37 10.34
C GLY A 499 42.61 5.17 11.40
N ALA A 500 41.83 4.08 11.34
CA ALA A 500 40.78 3.80 12.30
C ALA A 500 41.30 3.80 13.74
N ALA A 501 40.63 4.54 14.63
CA ALA A 501 41.12 4.77 15.99
C ALA A 501 41.01 3.52 16.89
N ARG A 502 40.08 2.61 16.61
CA ARG A 502 39.79 1.44 17.47
C ARG A 502 40.08 0.11 16.79
N THR A 503 39.81 -0.02 15.50
CA THR A 503 39.92 -1.29 14.78
C THR A 503 41.36 -1.80 14.75
N GLN A 504 41.58 -2.98 15.33
CA GLN A 504 42.88 -3.66 15.40
C GLN A 504 43.02 -4.74 14.34
N ARG A 505 41.87 -5.25 13.81
CA ARG A 505 41.85 -6.31 12.80
C ARG A 505 40.85 -6.03 11.71
N ILE A 506 41.32 -6.17 10.47
CA ILE A 506 40.50 -6.00 9.25
C ILE A 506 40.71 -7.24 8.39
N ASP A 507 39.67 -8.03 8.20
CA ASP A 507 39.66 -9.17 7.30
C ASP A 507 38.76 -8.85 6.07
N THR A 508 39.10 -9.48 4.93
CA THR A 508 38.27 -9.45 3.73
C THR A 508 37.96 -10.89 3.38
N ILE A 509 36.67 -11.23 3.29
CA ILE A 509 36.19 -12.59 3.05
C ILE A 509 35.22 -12.57 1.85
N GLN A 510 35.37 -13.53 0.95
CA GLN A 510 34.48 -13.68 -0.18
C GLN A 510 33.18 -14.37 0.26
N GLY A 511 32.06 -13.67 0.12
CA GLY A 511 30.72 -14.16 0.42
C GLY A 511 30.24 -13.91 1.86
N GLU A 512 28.98 -13.56 1.96
CA GLU A 512 28.29 -13.17 3.21
C GLU A 512 28.31 -14.27 4.26
N PHE A 513 27.87 -15.48 3.90
CA PHE A 513 27.76 -16.58 4.86
C PHE A 513 29.12 -16.95 5.49
N LEU A 514 30.19 -17.01 4.67
CA LEU A 514 31.51 -17.32 5.18
C LEU A 514 32.04 -16.20 6.08
N ALA A 515 31.74 -14.95 5.77
CA ALA A 515 32.11 -13.81 6.61
C ALA A 515 31.42 -13.87 7.97
N ILE A 516 30.11 -14.17 7.98
CA ILE A 516 29.32 -14.33 9.21
C ILE A 516 29.82 -15.54 10.02
N ASP A 517 30.00 -16.73 9.40
CA ASP A 517 30.52 -17.92 10.06
C ASP A 517 31.88 -17.68 10.69
N THR A 518 32.75 -16.93 9.97
CA THR A 518 34.08 -16.56 10.50
C THR A 518 33.96 -15.64 11.72
N ALA A 519 33.05 -14.67 11.70
CA ALA A 519 32.79 -13.80 12.84
C ALA A 519 32.30 -14.64 14.04
N LEU A 520 31.27 -15.46 13.84
CA LEU A 520 30.67 -16.31 14.88
C LEU A 520 31.68 -17.28 15.51
N ALA A 521 32.54 -17.89 14.69
CA ALA A 521 33.58 -18.82 15.18
C ALA A 521 34.64 -18.17 16.07
N ARG A 522 34.76 -16.84 16.05
CA ARG A 522 35.72 -16.07 16.85
C ARG A 522 35.14 -15.48 18.13
N LEU A 523 33.81 -15.54 18.28
CA LEU A 523 33.14 -14.96 19.44
C LEU A 523 33.43 -15.75 20.71
N GLN A 524 33.62 -15.00 21.78
CA GLN A 524 33.73 -15.52 23.15
C GLN A 524 32.52 -14.99 23.96
N SER A 525 32.24 -15.69 25.08
CA SER A 525 31.19 -15.23 25.99
C SER A 525 31.46 -13.80 26.45
N GLY A 526 30.44 -12.95 26.35
CA GLY A 526 30.51 -11.51 26.64
C GLY A 526 30.92 -10.62 25.46
N ASP A 527 31.25 -11.18 24.29
CA ASP A 527 31.51 -10.40 23.08
C ASP A 527 30.21 -9.90 22.45
N LEU A 528 30.34 -8.89 21.56
CA LEU A 528 29.25 -8.37 20.77
C LEU A 528 29.64 -8.35 19.28
N CYS A 529 28.78 -8.91 18.44
CA CYS A 529 28.95 -8.92 16.99
C CYS A 529 27.73 -8.27 16.28
N LEU A 530 28.00 -7.31 15.43
CA LEU A 530 27.01 -6.74 14.51
C LEU A 530 27.17 -7.39 13.12
N VAL A 531 26.09 -7.92 12.57
CA VAL A 531 26.06 -8.55 11.24
C VAL A 531 24.94 -7.96 10.38
#